data_a6a2a9731ea533fccfb3674e1a68d1ef
#
_entry.id   a6a2a9731ea533fccfb3674e1a68d1ef
#
_cell.length_a   1.000
_cell.length_b   1.000
_cell.length_c   1.000
_cell.angle_alpha   90.00
_cell.angle_beta   90.00
_cell.angle_gamma   90.00
#
_symmetry.space_group_name_H-M   'P 1'
#
loop_
_entity.id
_entity.type
_entity.pdbx_description
1 polymer ?
#
loop_
_entity_poly.entity_id
_entity_poly.type
_entity_poly.pdbx_seq_one_letter_code
_entity_poly.pdbx_strand_id
1 'polypeptide(L)'
;MATTILIIFLIVYLGMILGGLPFLRLDRTGVALLGAIALISINALSLEQAVAAIHLPTMALLFAFMVVSAQMRLGGFYDWVTYKLAGLALSPAALLGVLVVIAAALSAVFSNDIVCLAIAPVLVDACRRRQLAPVPFLLALACASNIGSAATLIGNPQNMLIGQTMRLPFDGYFLDAIIPVGLGLAISWALIVRQTKGRWEEAGDDAAAHERRAESIPFDAWQTTKGLVVAGALLVAFLVAPWPREHMALIGAGILLTSRQLYSRKMLGLVDWELLVLFMSLFVVNAALQRTGLTGQAVAWMASHGVRLEQPGALFVATFVLSNLVSNVPAVMLLIPVVHHPLGGVMLALVSTFAGNLLIVGSIANIIVVDAAARRGIAIDWRRHARVGVPVTLATLAISGVYLALRF
;
A
#
# COMPACT_ATOMS: atom_id res chain seq x y z
N MET A 1 -25.86 -21.01 -13.04
CA MET A 1 -24.75 -20.95 -12.06
C MET A 1 -23.66 -19.96 -12.50
N ALA A 2 -23.00 -20.13 -13.66
CA ALA A 2 -21.93 -19.21 -14.10
C ALA A 2 -22.38 -17.74 -14.20
N THR A 3 -23.57 -17.47 -14.75
CA THR A 3 -24.15 -16.13 -14.81
C THR A 3 -24.38 -15.52 -13.43
N THR A 4 -24.86 -16.30 -12.46
CA THR A 4 -25.07 -15.83 -11.08
C THR A 4 -23.73 -15.46 -10.41
N ILE A 5 -22.70 -16.30 -10.60
CA ILE A 5 -21.35 -16.04 -10.12
C ILE A 5 -20.81 -14.75 -10.74
N LEU A 6 -20.98 -14.55 -12.05
CA LEU A 6 -20.56 -13.34 -12.73
C LEU A 6 -21.26 -12.10 -12.19
N ILE A 7 -22.58 -12.16 -11.94
CA ILE A 7 -23.34 -11.04 -11.38
C ILE A 7 -22.81 -10.69 -9.99
N ILE A 8 -22.60 -11.67 -9.11
CA ILE A 8 -22.04 -11.42 -7.76
C ILE A 8 -20.65 -10.80 -7.86
N PHE A 9 -19.80 -11.34 -8.74
CA PHE A 9 -18.46 -10.80 -9.00
C PHE A 9 -18.55 -9.33 -9.45
N LEU A 10 -19.39 -9.00 -10.42
CA LEU A 10 -19.56 -7.63 -10.91
C LEU A 10 -20.07 -6.69 -9.81
N ILE A 11 -21.00 -7.12 -8.96
CA ILE A 11 -21.49 -6.32 -7.81
C ILE A 11 -20.35 -6.05 -6.82
N VAL A 12 -19.53 -7.07 -6.50
CA VAL A 12 -18.38 -6.91 -5.60
C VAL A 12 -17.39 -5.92 -6.19
N TYR A 13 -17.01 -6.07 -7.45
CA TYR A 13 -16.05 -5.18 -8.08
C TYR A 13 -16.59 -3.77 -8.32
N LEU A 14 -17.89 -3.62 -8.57
CA LEU A 14 -18.55 -2.32 -8.59
C LEU A 14 -18.49 -1.65 -7.21
N GLY A 15 -18.73 -2.41 -6.13
CA GLY A 15 -18.56 -1.91 -4.77
C GLY A 15 -17.11 -1.51 -4.46
N MET A 16 -16.11 -2.23 -5.01
CA MET A 16 -14.71 -1.84 -4.91
C MET A 16 -14.42 -0.50 -5.61
N ILE A 17 -14.99 -0.28 -6.79
CA ILE A 17 -14.88 0.96 -7.56
C ILE A 17 -15.52 2.14 -6.81
N LEU A 18 -16.73 1.96 -6.32
CA LEU A 18 -17.52 3.00 -5.65
C LEU A 18 -17.07 3.27 -4.21
N GLY A 19 -16.25 2.38 -3.65
CA GLY A 19 -15.83 2.46 -2.25
C GLY A 19 -16.85 1.89 -1.25
N GLY A 20 -17.91 1.26 -1.77
CA GLY A 20 -19.05 0.69 -1.04
C GLY A 20 -20.29 0.66 -1.89
N LEU A 21 -21.44 0.28 -1.31
CA LEU A 21 -22.73 0.34 -1.99
C LEU A 21 -23.53 1.56 -1.50
N PRO A 22 -23.96 2.46 -2.40
CA PRO A 22 -24.52 3.76 -2.02
C PRO A 22 -25.83 3.71 -1.21
N PHE A 23 -26.55 2.59 -1.27
CA PHE A 23 -27.83 2.42 -0.55
C PHE A 23 -27.69 1.65 0.78
N LEU A 24 -26.50 1.13 1.07
CA LEU A 24 -26.21 0.36 2.26
C LEU A 24 -24.99 0.97 2.98
N ARG A 25 -24.94 0.86 4.30
CA ARG A 25 -23.75 1.28 5.07
C ARG A 25 -22.69 0.17 5.00
N LEU A 26 -22.29 -0.16 3.78
CA LEU A 26 -21.29 -1.18 3.48
C LEU A 26 -20.10 -0.49 2.84
N ASP A 27 -18.94 -0.72 3.40
CA ASP A 27 -17.65 -0.38 2.82
C ASP A 27 -17.16 -1.48 1.84
N ARG A 28 -15.97 -1.33 1.31
CA ARG A 28 -15.35 -2.30 0.39
C ARG A 28 -15.28 -3.69 0.99
N THR A 29 -14.91 -3.79 2.27
CA THR A 29 -14.76 -5.06 3.00
C THR A 29 -16.10 -5.75 3.16
N GLY A 30 -17.13 -5.02 3.57
CA GLY A 30 -18.48 -5.54 3.73
C GLY A 30 -19.06 -6.07 2.41
N VAL A 31 -18.86 -5.35 1.30
CA VAL A 31 -19.32 -5.79 -0.03
C VAL A 31 -18.61 -7.07 -0.47
N ALA A 32 -17.28 -7.14 -0.33
CA ALA A 32 -16.53 -8.34 -0.69
C ALA A 32 -16.92 -9.55 0.18
N LEU A 33 -17.08 -9.35 1.48
CA LEU A 33 -17.49 -10.39 2.43
C LEU A 33 -18.88 -10.92 2.09
N LEU A 34 -19.87 -10.05 1.84
CA LEU A 34 -21.21 -10.48 1.44
C LEU A 34 -21.19 -11.23 0.10
N GLY A 35 -20.35 -10.80 -0.86
CA GLY A 35 -20.16 -11.54 -2.10
C GLY A 35 -19.62 -12.95 -1.88
N ALA A 36 -18.62 -13.11 -1.02
CA ALA A 36 -18.06 -14.42 -0.67
C ALA A 36 -19.09 -15.30 0.04
N ILE A 37 -19.86 -14.74 1.01
CA ILE A 37 -20.94 -15.45 1.71
C ILE A 37 -22.01 -15.90 0.71
N ALA A 38 -22.45 -15.03 -0.20
CA ALA A 38 -23.44 -15.37 -1.22
C ALA A 38 -22.98 -16.53 -2.11
N LEU A 39 -21.70 -16.52 -2.56
CA LEU A 39 -21.14 -17.60 -3.39
C LEU A 39 -21.09 -18.93 -2.67
N ILE A 40 -20.78 -18.95 -1.38
CA ILE A 40 -20.83 -20.17 -0.55
C ILE A 40 -22.27 -20.61 -0.36
N SER A 41 -23.19 -19.69 -0.07
CA SER A 41 -24.61 -20.00 0.19
C SER A 41 -25.34 -20.61 -1.02
N ILE A 42 -24.98 -20.19 -2.26
CA ILE A 42 -25.53 -20.78 -3.48
C ILE A 42 -24.78 -22.05 -3.93
N ASN A 43 -23.87 -22.57 -3.11
CA ASN A 43 -23.00 -23.73 -3.42
C ASN A 43 -22.16 -23.54 -4.72
N ALA A 44 -21.79 -22.30 -5.06
CA ALA A 44 -20.79 -22.05 -6.12
C ALA A 44 -19.41 -22.57 -5.72
N LEU A 45 -19.11 -22.53 -4.43
CA LEU A 45 -17.96 -23.11 -3.76
C LEU A 45 -18.41 -23.80 -2.47
N SER A 46 -17.88 -25.01 -2.17
CA SER A 46 -18.02 -25.55 -0.82
C SER A 46 -17.19 -24.72 0.18
N LEU A 47 -17.48 -24.84 1.48
CA LEU A 47 -16.70 -24.17 2.52
C LEU A 47 -15.22 -24.57 2.45
N GLU A 48 -14.93 -25.86 2.22
CA GLU A 48 -13.56 -26.36 2.05
C GLU A 48 -12.86 -25.73 0.85
N GLN A 49 -13.57 -25.59 -0.27
CA GLN A 49 -13.04 -24.95 -1.48
C GLN A 49 -12.82 -23.43 -1.28
N ALA A 50 -13.69 -22.77 -0.53
CA ALA A 50 -13.53 -21.36 -0.17
C ALA A 50 -12.29 -21.15 0.72
N VAL A 51 -12.08 -22.03 1.71
CA VAL A 51 -10.88 -21.99 2.56
C VAL A 51 -9.62 -22.28 1.74
N ALA A 52 -9.66 -23.27 0.86
CA ALA A 52 -8.53 -23.62 -0.01
C ALA A 52 -8.18 -22.52 -1.04
N ALA A 53 -9.14 -21.66 -1.38
CA ALA A 53 -8.90 -20.51 -2.26
C ALA A 53 -8.11 -19.40 -1.59
N ILE A 54 -8.13 -19.32 -0.25
CA ILE A 54 -7.41 -18.28 0.51
C ILE A 54 -5.91 -18.58 0.45
N HIS A 55 -5.13 -17.62 -0.03
CA HIS A 55 -3.68 -17.75 -0.08
C HIS A 55 -3.07 -17.48 1.31
N LEU A 56 -3.06 -18.52 2.16
CA LEU A 56 -2.61 -18.44 3.56
C LEU A 56 -1.20 -17.89 3.73
N PRO A 57 -0.19 -18.19 2.87
CA PRO A 57 1.13 -17.59 2.99
C PRO A 57 1.12 -16.05 2.93
N THR A 58 0.32 -15.47 2.03
CA THR A 58 0.15 -14.00 1.96
C THR A 58 -0.55 -13.46 3.22
N MET A 59 -1.59 -14.14 3.69
CA MET A 59 -2.32 -13.72 4.90
C MET A 59 -1.41 -13.73 6.14
N ALA A 60 -0.61 -14.78 6.30
CA ALA A 60 0.36 -14.91 7.38
C ALA A 60 1.44 -13.81 7.34
N LEU A 61 1.95 -13.51 6.14
CA LEU A 61 2.94 -12.46 5.95
C LEU A 61 2.36 -11.07 6.27
N LEU A 62 1.16 -10.76 5.77
CA LEU A 62 0.43 -9.53 6.09
C LEU A 62 0.23 -9.37 7.60
N PHE A 63 -0.35 -10.37 8.26
CA PHE A 63 -0.56 -10.36 9.70
C PHE A 63 0.74 -10.12 10.47
N ALA A 64 1.80 -10.85 10.13
CA ALA A 64 3.07 -10.74 10.82
C ALA A 64 3.67 -9.33 10.71
N PHE A 65 3.67 -8.73 9.51
CA PHE A 65 4.17 -7.36 9.33
C PHE A 65 3.27 -6.30 9.96
N MET A 66 1.97 -6.53 10.07
CA MET A 66 1.09 -5.67 10.87
C MET A 66 1.46 -5.71 12.35
N VAL A 67 1.82 -6.88 12.90
CA VAL A 67 2.31 -7.00 14.29
C VAL A 67 3.65 -6.28 14.47
N VAL A 68 4.60 -6.43 13.53
CA VAL A 68 5.87 -5.70 13.56
C VAL A 68 5.62 -4.19 13.55
N SER A 69 4.76 -3.71 12.68
CA SER A 69 4.40 -2.29 12.58
C SER A 69 3.67 -1.78 13.84
N ALA A 70 2.80 -2.60 14.45
CA ALA A 70 2.14 -2.29 15.72
C ALA A 70 3.15 -2.12 16.86
N GLN A 71 4.17 -2.98 16.92
CA GLN A 71 5.28 -2.86 17.88
C GLN A 71 5.99 -1.50 17.74
N MET A 72 6.32 -1.10 16.51
CA MET A 72 6.98 0.18 16.24
C MET A 72 6.09 1.38 16.63
N ARG A 73 4.79 1.27 16.34
CA ARG A 73 3.81 2.31 16.70
C ARG A 73 3.68 2.47 18.20
N LEU A 74 3.51 1.36 18.93
CA LEU A 74 3.40 1.37 20.41
C LEU A 74 4.69 1.80 21.09
N GLY A 75 5.84 1.59 20.47
CA GLY A 75 7.14 2.11 20.92
C GLY A 75 7.35 3.60 20.67
N GLY A 76 6.41 4.31 20.03
CA GLY A 76 6.53 5.74 19.71
C GLY A 76 7.58 6.06 18.65
N PHE A 77 8.02 5.06 17.88
CA PHE A 77 9.10 5.21 16.91
C PHE A 77 8.78 6.23 15.81
N TYR A 78 7.58 6.16 15.23
CA TYR A 78 7.18 7.05 14.14
C TYR A 78 7.09 8.51 14.59
N ASP A 79 6.55 8.74 15.79
CA ASP A 79 6.48 10.07 16.40
C ASP A 79 7.89 10.62 16.64
N TRP A 80 8.77 9.79 17.20
CA TRP A 80 10.16 10.15 17.45
C TRP A 80 10.90 10.51 16.15
N VAL A 81 10.78 9.70 15.09
CA VAL A 81 11.37 9.98 13.77
C VAL A 81 10.85 11.32 13.22
N THR A 82 9.54 11.55 13.30
CA THR A 82 8.91 12.76 12.76
C THR A 82 9.36 14.01 13.54
N TYR A 83 9.44 13.94 14.87
CA TYR A 83 9.95 15.05 15.67
C TYR A 83 11.44 15.33 15.43
N LYS A 84 12.27 14.29 15.28
CA LYS A 84 13.68 14.43 14.93
C LYS A 84 13.84 15.09 13.56
N LEU A 85 13.06 14.63 12.57
CA LEU A 85 13.02 15.24 11.24
C LEU A 85 12.65 16.74 11.32
N ALA A 86 11.59 17.08 12.05
CA ALA A 86 11.14 18.45 12.21
C ALA A 86 12.16 19.35 12.92
N GLY A 87 13.00 18.79 13.76
CA GLY A 87 14.08 19.50 14.48
C GLY A 87 15.31 19.80 13.63
N LEU A 88 15.42 19.29 12.41
CA LEU A 88 16.57 19.54 11.55
C LEU A 88 16.56 20.99 11.04
N ALA A 89 17.69 21.70 11.18
CA ALA A 89 17.89 23.06 10.69
C ALA A 89 18.16 23.07 9.17
N LEU A 90 17.17 22.61 8.39
CA LEU A 90 17.24 22.50 6.94
C LEU A 90 16.27 23.48 6.26
N SER A 91 16.58 23.86 5.01
CA SER A 91 15.62 24.57 4.16
C SER A 91 14.37 23.71 3.92
N PRO A 92 13.19 24.30 3.64
CA PRO A 92 11.97 23.52 3.42
C PRO A 92 12.09 22.48 2.32
N ALA A 93 12.81 22.76 1.22
CA ALA A 93 13.04 21.82 0.14
C ALA A 93 13.94 20.65 0.56
N ALA A 94 14.99 20.91 1.34
CA ALA A 94 15.87 19.85 1.86
C ALA A 94 15.13 19.00 2.90
N LEU A 95 14.33 19.62 3.77
CA LEU A 95 13.48 18.91 4.74
C LEU A 95 12.49 17.97 4.05
N LEU A 96 11.85 18.45 2.96
CA LEU A 96 10.99 17.62 2.13
C LEU A 96 11.74 16.41 1.53
N GLY A 97 12.99 16.61 1.08
CA GLY A 97 13.84 15.54 0.57
C GLY A 97 14.14 14.46 1.63
N VAL A 98 14.49 14.89 2.84
CA VAL A 98 14.72 13.96 3.97
C VAL A 98 13.43 13.22 4.34
N LEU A 99 12.28 13.92 4.36
CA LEU A 99 10.98 13.27 4.57
C LEU A 99 10.69 12.21 3.52
N VAL A 100 10.94 12.51 2.23
CA VAL A 100 10.73 11.56 1.11
C VAL A 100 11.58 10.30 1.30
N VAL A 101 12.85 10.45 1.65
CA VAL A 101 13.75 9.31 1.87
C VAL A 101 13.31 8.49 3.09
N ILE A 102 13.00 9.13 4.21
CA ILE A 102 12.56 8.46 5.43
C ILE A 102 11.23 7.73 5.21
N ALA A 103 10.23 8.41 4.62
CA ALA A 103 8.92 7.80 4.35
C ALA A 103 9.06 6.59 3.40
N ALA A 104 9.90 6.70 2.37
CA ALA A 104 10.16 5.61 1.45
C ALA A 104 10.85 4.42 2.13
N ALA A 105 11.91 4.66 2.90
CA ALA A 105 12.64 3.62 3.61
C ALA A 105 11.75 2.89 4.63
N LEU A 106 10.95 3.63 5.39
CA LEU A 106 10.01 3.05 6.35
C LEU A 106 8.91 2.24 5.65
N SER A 107 8.39 2.76 4.54
CA SER A 107 7.34 2.06 3.77
C SER A 107 7.84 0.83 3.05
N ALA A 108 9.12 0.76 2.72
CA ALA A 108 9.72 -0.46 2.17
C ALA A 108 9.76 -1.62 3.18
N VAL A 109 9.65 -1.34 4.49
CA VAL A 109 9.77 -2.34 5.56
C VAL A 109 8.46 -2.50 6.35
N PHE A 110 7.76 -1.41 6.67
CA PHE A 110 6.65 -1.41 7.64
C PHE A 110 5.26 -1.23 7.02
N SER A 111 5.11 -1.36 5.74
CA SER A 111 3.87 -1.04 5.00
C SER A 111 3.56 0.46 4.92
N ASN A 112 3.26 0.91 3.72
CA ASN A 112 2.98 2.29 3.38
C ASN A 112 1.82 2.90 4.16
N ASP A 113 0.74 2.13 4.37
CA ASP A 113 -0.48 2.59 5.03
C ASP A 113 -0.22 2.93 6.50
N ILE A 114 0.54 2.06 7.20
CA ILE A 114 0.88 2.26 8.61
C ILE A 114 1.84 3.46 8.77
N VAL A 115 2.80 3.60 7.86
CA VAL A 115 3.72 4.75 7.85
C VAL A 115 2.94 6.06 7.69
N CYS A 116 2.00 6.12 6.73
CA CYS A 116 1.14 7.29 6.56
C CYS A 116 0.26 7.56 7.77
N LEU A 117 -0.36 6.52 8.33
CA LEU A 117 -1.24 6.63 9.51
C LEU A 117 -0.52 7.19 10.73
N ALA A 118 0.73 6.78 10.93
CA ALA A 118 1.52 7.21 12.07
C ALA A 118 2.14 8.60 11.87
N ILE A 119 2.71 8.86 10.68
CA ILE A 119 3.48 10.08 10.43
C ILE A 119 2.58 11.29 10.10
N ALA A 120 1.50 11.13 9.33
CA ALA A 120 0.72 12.26 8.85
C ALA A 120 0.19 13.18 9.96
N PRO A 121 -0.37 12.67 11.08
CA PRO A 121 -0.82 13.52 12.17
C PRO A 121 0.29 14.36 12.80
N VAL A 122 1.43 13.74 13.07
CA VAL A 122 2.58 14.38 13.73
C VAL A 122 3.27 15.36 12.77
N LEU A 123 3.26 15.06 11.47
CA LEU A 123 3.85 15.90 10.43
C LEU A 123 3.10 17.24 10.29
N VAL A 124 1.76 17.24 10.40
CA VAL A 124 0.98 18.49 10.42
C VAL A 124 1.42 19.39 11.57
N ASP A 125 1.50 18.82 12.78
CA ASP A 125 1.90 19.58 13.96
C ASP A 125 3.36 20.08 13.85
N ALA A 126 4.23 19.27 13.27
CA ALA A 126 5.62 19.61 13.01
C ALA A 126 5.78 20.76 11.99
N CYS A 127 5.00 20.73 10.91
CA CYS A 127 4.96 21.80 9.91
C CYS A 127 4.48 23.13 10.54
N ARG A 128 3.38 23.10 11.29
CA ARG A 128 2.82 24.29 11.95
C ARG A 128 3.79 24.93 12.93
N ARG A 129 4.50 24.14 13.75
CA ARG A 129 5.55 24.66 14.65
C ARG A 129 6.67 25.39 13.92
N ARG A 130 6.90 25.07 12.66
CA ARG A 130 7.89 25.72 11.79
C ARG A 130 7.30 26.78 10.87
N GLN A 131 6.01 27.07 11.00
CA GLN A 131 5.26 27.98 10.13
C GLN A 131 5.32 27.57 8.64
N LEU A 132 5.40 26.26 8.38
CA LEU A 132 5.41 25.70 7.04
C LEU A 132 4.03 25.21 6.65
N ALA A 133 3.66 25.42 5.39
CA ALA A 133 2.43 24.88 4.80
C ALA A 133 2.46 23.33 4.81
N PRO A 134 1.53 22.62 5.50
CA PRO A 134 1.60 21.18 5.65
C PRO A 134 1.32 20.41 4.36
N VAL A 135 0.51 20.96 3.44
CA VAL A 135 0.02 20.24 2.25
C VAL A 135 1.13 19.67 1.36
N PRO A 136 2.21 20.40 1.01
CA PRO A 136 3.30 19.84 0.23
C PRO A 136 3.98 18.64 0.91
N PHE A 137 4.16 18.71 2.24
CA PHE A 137 4.78 17.64 3.02
C PHE A 137 3.87 16.42 3.13
N LEU A 138 2.56 16.62 3.29
CA LEU A 138 1.57 15.54 3.32
C LEU A 138 1.46 14.82 1.98
N LEU A 139 1.44 15.56 0.86
CA LEU A 139 1.44 14.97 -0.47
C LEU A 139 2.75 14.24 -0.76
N ALA A 140 3.89 14.78 -0.30
CA ALA A 140 5.18 14.11 -0.40
C ALA A 140 5.21 12.81 0.42
N LEU A 141 4.67 12.82 1.65
CA LEU A 141 4.54 11.62 2.48
C LEU A 141 3.73 10.54 1.74
N ALA A 142 2.56 10.87 1.19
CA ALA A 142 1.72 9.92 0.47
C ALA A 142 2.42 9.34 -0.76
N CYS A 143 2.99 10.20 -1.62
CA CYS A 143 3.68 9.75 -2.84
C CYS A 143 4.94 8.93 -2.51
N ALA A 144 5.77 9.39 -1.56
CA ALA A 144 6.99 8.71 -1.18
C ALA A 144 6.73 7.37 -0.49
N SER A 145 5.67 7.29 0.29
CA SER A 145 5.24 6.06 0.95
C SER A 145 4.80 5.01 -0.07
N ASN A 146 3.98 5.40 -1.06
CA ASN A 146 3.59 4.52 -2.15
C ASN A 146 4.82 4.09 -2.98
N ILE A 147 5.62 5.04 -3.47
CA ILE A 147 6.77 4.73 -4.32
C ILE A 147 7.79 3.87 -3.56
N GLY A 148 8.11 4.24 -2.32
CA GLY A 148 9.08 3.52 -1.49
C GLY A 148 8.65 2.10 -1.17
N SER A 149 7.36 1.87 -0.95
CA SER A 149 6.83 0.53 -0.68
C SER A 149 7.03 -0.45 -1.85
N ALA A 150 7.18 0.06 -3.07
CA ALA A 150 7.48 -0.76 -4.23
C ALA A 150 8.92 -1.31 -4.25
N ALA A 151 9.82 -0.82 -3.40
CA ALA A 151 11.21 -1.28 -3.36
C ALA A 151 11.35 -2.73 -2.89
N THR A 152 10.42 -3.24 -2.09
CA THR A 152 10.49 -4.58 -1.52
C THR A 152 9.18 -5.36 -1.72
N LEU A 153 9.27 -6.68 -1.54
CA LEU A 153 8.10 -7.56 -1.58
C LEU A 153 7.22 -7.47 -0.32
N ILE A 154 7.63 -6.70 0.70
CA ILE A 154 6.91 -6.57 1.97
C ILE A 154 6.40 -5.14 2.22
N GLY A 155 6.69 -4.19 1.34
CA GLY A 155 6.36 -2.78 1.54
C GLY A 155 4.87 -2.45 1.41
N ASN A 156 4.11 -3.29 0.71
CA ASN A 156 2.66 -3.14 0.56
C ASN A 156 1.96 -4.49 0.30
N PRO A 157 0.64 -4.57 0.52
CA PRO A 157 -0.09 -5.83 0.41
C PRO A 157 -0.05 -6.49 -0.98
N GLN A 158 -0.12 -5.71 -2.07
CA GLN A 158 -0.06 -6.28 -3.42
C GLN A 158 1.30 -6.88 -3.74
N ASN A 159 2.40 -6.28 -3.28
CA ASN A 159 3.74 -6.83 -3.45
C ASN A 159 3.92 -8.13 -2.66
N MET A 160 3.37 -8.21 -1.43
CA MET A 160 3.36 -9.44 -0.66
C MET A 160 2.64 -10.55 -1.42
N LEU A 161 1.48 -10.26 -1.99
CA LEU A 161 0.71 -11.20 -2.80
C LEU A 161 1.48 -11.66 -4.04
N ILE A 162 2.03 -10.72 -4.82
CA ILE A 162 2.83 -11.02 -6.02
C ILE A 162 4.03 -11.89 -5.65
N GLY A 163 4.79 -11.47 -4.63
CA GLY A 163 5.99 -12.14 -4.19
C GLY A 163 5.75 -13.56 -3.70
N GLN A 164 4.63 -13.80 -3.02
CA GLN A 164 4.26 -15.12 -2.52
C GLN A 164 3.68 -16.01 -3.63
N THR A 165 2.75 -15.49 -4.43
CA THR A 165 2.07 -16.28 -5.46
C THR A 165 3.02 -16.63 -6.61
N MET A 166 3.86 -15.69 -7.04
CA MET A 166 4.82 -15.89 -8.13
C MET A 166 6.19 -16.39 -7.65
N ARG A 167 6.37 -16.58 -6.33
CA ARG A 167 7.61 -17.07 -5.70
C ARG A 167 8.84 -16.25 -6.10
N LEU A 168 8.69 -14.91 -6.18
CA LEU A 168 9.78 -14.05 -6.58
C LEU A 168 10.91 -14.06 -5.53
N PRO A 169 12.21 -14.15 -5.93
CA PRO A 169 13.32 -13.99 -5.01
C PRO A 169 13.33 -12.57 -4.44
N PHE A 170 13.59 -12.44 -3.13
CA PHE A 170 13.50 -11.14 -2.45
C PHE A 170 14.60 -10.18 -2.91
N ASP A 171 15.83 -10.69 -3.04
CA ASP A 171 17.02 -9.98 -3.52
C ASP A 171 16.87 -9.59 -4.98
N GLY A 172 16.47 -10.53 -5.84
CA GLY A 172 16.23 -10.28 -7.26
C GLY A 172 15.19 -9.19 -7.49
N TYR A 173 14.05 -9.28 -6.78
CA TYR A 173 13.02 -8.25 -6.85
C TYR A 173 13.55 -6.88 -6.39
N PHE A 174 14.28 -6.82 -5.26
CA PHE A 174 14.86 -5.57 -4.75
C PHE A 174 15.77 -4.91 -5.77
N LEU A 175 16.68 -5.68 -6.39
CA LEU A 175 17.58 -5.17 -7.42
C LEU A 175 16.84 -4.66 -8.66
N ASP A 176 15.74 -5.31 -9.03
CA ASP A 176 14.91 -4.90 -10.16
C ASP A 176 14.08 -3.65 -9.85
N ALA A 177 13.66 -3.46 -8.62
CA ALA A 177 12.78 -2.37 -8.22
C ALA A 177 13.52 -1.10 -7.78
N ILE A 178 14.74 -1.21 -7.24
CA ILE A 178 15.39 -0.09 -6.54
C ILE A 178 15.71 1.09 -7.46
N ILE A 179 16.03 0.83 -8.74
CA ILE A 179 16.34 1.90 -9.72
C ILE A 179 15.09 2.70 -10.06
N PRO A 180 13.97 2.11 -10.55
CA PRO A 180 12.76 2.87 -10.83
C PRO A 180 12.17 3.52 -9.57
N VAL A 181 12.30 2.92 -8.40
CA VAL A 181 11.89 3.51 -7.13
C VAL A 181 12.75 4.74 -6.78
N GLY A 182 14.07 4.62 -6.82
CA GLY A 182 14.99 5.73 -6.52
C GLY A 182 14.78 6.93 -7.44
N LEU A 183 14.68 6.68 -8.74
CA LEU A 183 14.38 7.72 -9.75
C LEU A 183 12.98 8.32 -9.53
N GLY A 184 12.00 7.48 -9.21
CA GLY A 184 10.63 7.91 -8.90
C GLY A 184 10.57 8.83 -7.67
N LEU A 185 11.32 8.52 -6.62
CA LEU A 185 11.42 9.38 -5.42
C LEU A 185 12.09 10.71 -5.74
N ALA A 186 13.20 10.71 -6.49
CA ALA A 186 13.90 11.91 -6.86
C ALA A 186 13.03 12.85 -7.70
N ILE A 187 12.30 12.30 -8.70
CA ILE A 187 11.41 13.11 -9.54
C ILE A 187 10.19 13.60 -8.78
N SER A 188 9.63 12.79 -7.87
CA SER A 188 8.55 13.20 -6.96
C SER A 188 8.96 14.40 -6.12
N TRP A 189 10.13 14.32 -5.47
CA TRP A 189 10.68 15.42 -4.70
C TRP A 189 10.86 16.67 -5.56
N ALA A 190 11.50 16.56 -6.73
CA ALA A 190 11.75 17.67 -7.63
C ALA A 190 10.45 18.35 -8.12
N LEU A 191 9.43 17.56 -8.48
CA LEU A 191 8.13 18.06 -8.91
C LEU A 191 7.41 18.82 -7.81
N ILE A 192 7.40 18.30 -6.58
CA ILE A 192 6.75 18.95 -5.43
C ILE A 192 7.51 20.24 -5.07
N VAL A 193 8.84 20.22 -5.01
CA VAL A 193 9.65 21.42 -4.78
C VAL A 193 9.37 22.49 -5.83
N ARG A 194 9.34 22.11 -7.12
CA ARG A 194 9.05 23.05 -8.22
C ARG A 194 7.66 23.67 -8.08
N GLN A 195 6.66 22.90 -7.74
CA GLN A 195 5.28 23.36 -7.60
C GLN A 195 5.07 24.22 -6.35
N THR A 196 5.86 23.99 -5.30
CA THR A 196 5.74 24.70 -4.00
C THR A 196 6.62 25.96 -3.97
N LYS A 197 7.53 26.15 -4.94
CA LYS A 197 8.49 27.25 -4.95
C LYS A 197 7.84 28.59 -4.61
N GLY A 198 8.33 29.25 -3.54
CA GLY A 198 7.80 30.54 -3.05
C GLY A 198 6.54 30.45 -2.18
N ARG A 199 6.02 29.25 -1.88
CA ARG A 199 4.80 29.04 -1.09
C ARG A 199 5.01 28.00 0.01
N TRP A 200 6.13 28.09 0.73
CA TRP A 200 6.47 27.19 1.82
C TRP A 200 5.86 27.57 3.15
N GLU A 201 5.48 28.86 3.31
CA GLU A 201 4.94 29.39 4.54
C GLU A 201 3.41 29.26 4.58
N GLU A 202 2.87 28.97 5.75
CA GLU A 202 1.44 29.03 5.99
C GLU A 202 1.05 30.51 6.08
N ALA A 203 0.12 30.99 5.25
CA ALA A 203 -0.40 32.36 5.36
C ALA A 203 -1.07 32.48 6.74
N GLY A 204 -0.44 33.29 7.60
CA GLY A 204 -0.87 33.40 8.98
C GLY A 204 -2.24 34.05 9.09
N ASP A 205 -3.21 33.30 9.61
CA ASP A 205 -4.37 33.80 10.36
C ASP A 205 -5.00 32.76 11.30
N ASP A 206 -4.59 31.48 11.25
CA ASP A 206 -5.22 30.42 12.04
C ASP A 206 -4.30 29.72 13.07
N ALA A 207 -3.15 30.28 13.38
CA ALA A 207 -2.19 29.68 14.32
C ALA A 207 -2.72 29.57 15.76
N ALA A 208 -3.80 30.27 16.11
CA ALA A 208 -4.35 30.32 17.47
C ALA A 208 -5.57 29.42 17.71
N ALA A 209 -6.20 28.84 16.67
CA ALA A 209 -7.56 28.34 16.82
C ALA A 209 -7.70 26.83 17.10
N HIS A 210 -6.69 25.98 16.91
CA HIS A 210 -6.87 24.53 17.14
C HIS A 210 -5.66 23.86 17.82
N GLU A 211 -5.53 24.06 19.12
CA GLU A 211 -4.68 23.22 20.00
C GLU A 211 -5.25 21.80 20.22
N ARG A 212 -5.57 21.08 19.17
CA ARG A 212 -5.64 19.61 19.28
C ARG A 212 -4.27 19.07 18.97
N ARG A 213 -3.38 19.06 19.97
CA ARG A 213 -2.11 18.31 19.87
C ARG A 213 -2.42 16.87 19.53
N ALA A 214 -1.70 16.31 18.54
CA ALA A 214 -1.67 14.86 18.40
C ALA A 214 -1.24 14.29 19.76
N GLU A 215 -1.97 13.30 20.28
CA GLU A 215 -1.49 12.52 21.41
C GLU A 215 -0.19 11.85 20.95
N SER A 216 0.95 12.44 21.35
CA SER A 216 2.25 11.87 21.03
C SER A 216 2.46 10.64 21.91
N ILE A 217 2.77 9.52 21.29
CA ILE A 217 3.15 8.31 22.02
C ILE A 217 4.58 8.51 22.54
N PRO A 218 4.80 8.36 23.87
CA PRO A 218 6.14 8.50 24.43
C PRO A 218 7.11 7.49 23.79
N PHE A 219 8.31 7.94 23.46
CA PHE A 219 9.32 7.07 22.90
C PHE A 219 9.82 6.05 23.92
N ASP A 220 9.59 4.78 23.65
CA ASP A 220 10.13 3.65 24.44
C ASP A 220 11.29 3.02 23.64
N ALA A 221 12.51 3.26 24.11
CA ALA A 221 13.73 2.79 23.45
C ALA A 221 13.80 1.25 23.42
N TRP A 222 13.33 0.56 24.45
CA TRP A 222 13.36 -0.90 24.51
C TRP A 222 12.39 -1.52 23.49
N GLN A 223 11.13 -1.05 23.45
CA GLN A 223 10.14 -1.56 22.53
C GLN A 223 10.52 -1.26 21.07
N THR A 224 11.05 -0.07 20.81
CA THR A 224 11.53 0.34 19.49
C THR A 224 12.74 -0.52 19.06
N THR A 225 13.74 -0.68 19.93
CA THR A 225 14.93 -1.51 19.61
C THR A 225 14.53 -2.96 19.36
N LYS A 226 13.64 -3.53 20.18
CA LYS A 226 13.11 -4.89 19.98
C LYS A 226 12.44 -5.01 18.60
N GLY A 227 11.60 -4.04 18.21
CA GLY A 227 10.93 -4.02 16.90
C GLY A 227 11.92 -3.90 15.73
N LEU A 228 12.91 -3.00 15.84
CA LEU A 228 13.94 -2.81 14.82
C LEU A 228 14.85 -4.04 14.66
N VAL A 229 15.24 -4.67 15.76
CA VAL A 229 16.05 -5.91 15.72
C VAL A 229 15.28 -7.03 15.03
N VAL A 230 14.00 -7.22 15.36
CA VAL A 230 13.17 -8.25 14.70
C VAL A 230 12.98 -7.91 13.23
N ALA A 231 12.65 -6.67 12.87
CA ALA A 231 12.50 -6.25 11.48
C ALA A 231 13.79 -6.44 10.68
N GLY A 232 14.93 -6.03 11.23
CA GLY A 232 16.26 -6.21 10.62
C GLY A 232 16.62 -7.68 10.46
N ALA A 233 16.37 -8.51 11.48
CA ALA A 233 16.60 -9.95 11.42
C ALA A 233 15.72 -10.62 10.33
N LEU A 234 14.47 -10.20 10.18
CA LEU A 234 13.57 -10.69 9.11
C LEU A 234 14.09 -10.30 7.73
N LEU A 235 14.55 -9.05 7.53
CA LEU A 235 15.13 -8.63 6.25
C LEU A 235 16.37 -9.46 5.89
N VAL A 236 17.27 -9.67 6.84
CA VAL A 236 18.45 -10.53 6.64
C VAL A 236 18.01 -11.97 6.35
N ALA A 237 17.07 -12.51 7.12
CA ALA A 237 16.56 -13.86 6.90
C ALA A 237 15.93 -14.05 5.50
N PHE A 238 15.20 -13.07 5.00
CA PHE A 238 14.59 -13.11 3.65
C PHE A 238 15.64 -13.08 2.52
N LEU A 239 16.83 -12.57 2.81
CA LEU A 239 17.93 -12.54 1.85
C LEU A 239 18.76 -13.84 1.86
N VAL A 240 18.94 -14.47 3.02
CA VAL A 240 19.93 -15.56 3.16
C VAL A 240 19.33 -16.91 3.53
N ALA A 241 18.14 -16.96 4.14
CA ALA A 241 17.56 -18.21 4.63
C ALA A 241 16.68 -18.89 3.57
N PRO A 242 16.80 -20.23 3.39
CA PRO A 242 15.99 -20.97 2.44
C PRO A 242 14.56 -21.30 2.94
N TRP A 243 14.18 -20.72 4.09
CA TRP A 243 12.88 -20.99 4.71
C TRP A 243 11.76 -20.15 4.09
N PRO A 244 10.49 -20.63 4.12
CA PRO A 244 9.35 -19.87 3.68
C PRO A 244 9.24 -18.55 4.48
N ARG A 245 9.07 -17.43 3.76
CA ARG A 245 9.06 -16.07 4.36
C ARG A 245 7.96 -15.89 5.37
N GLU A 246 6.78 -16.46 5.12
CA GLU A 246 5.63 -16.42 6.02
C GLU A 246 5.93 -17.09 7.35
N HIS A 247 6.68 -18.19 7.39
CA HIS A 247 7.08 -18.85 8.64
C HIS A 247 8.04 -17.97 9.43
N MET A 248 9.06 -17.41 8.77
CA MET A 248 10.01 -16.50 9.42
C MET A 248 9.31 -15.26 9.98
N ALA A 249 8.40 -14.67 9.21
CA ALA A 249 7.64 -13.50 9.63
C ALA A 249 6.73 -13.81 10.84
N LEU A 250 6.05 -14.97 10.85
CA LEU A 250 5.24 -15.41 11.98
C LEU A 250 6.09 -15.63 13.25
N ILE A 251 7.29 -16.18 13.12
CA ILE A 251 8.23 -16.32 14.24
C ILE A 251 8.58 -14.93 14.79
N GLY A 252 8.91 -13.97 13.91
CA GLY A 252 9.17 -12.59 14.31
C GLY A 252 7.99 -11.95 15.03
N ALA A 253 6.79 -12.09 14.51
CA ALA A 253 5.57 -11.62 15.16
C ALA A 253 5.35 -12.30 16.53
N GLY A 254 5.56 -13.61 16.64
CA GLY A 254 5.48 -14.36 17.89
C GLY A 254 6.44 -13.83 18.95
N ILE A 255 7.71 -13.54 18.58
CA ILE A 255 8.69 -12.94 19.47
C ILE A 255 8.22 -11.56 19.97
N LEU A 256 7.61 -10.74 19.10
CA LEU A 256 7.10 -9.43 19.49
C LEU A 256 5.89 -9.52 20.42
N LEU A 257 4.99 -10.47 20.19
CA LEU A 257 3.82 -10.71 21.04
C LEU A 257 4.20 -11.21 22.43
N THR A 258 5.38 -11.83 22.62
CA THR A 258 5.92 -12.20 23.94
C THR A 258 6.51 -10.98 24.64
N SER A 259 5.67 -10.12 25.20
CA SER A 259 6.09 -8.91 25.92
C SER A 259 5.60 -8.92 27.35
N ARG A 260 6.47 -8.48 28.31
CA ARG A 260 6.09 -8.27 29.70
C ARG A 260 5.44 -6.91 29.96
N GLN A 261 5.58 -5.97 29.02
CA GLN A 261 5.12 -4.58 29.18
C GLN A 261 3.94 -4.24 28.27
N LEU A 262 3.87 -4.86 27.07
CA LEU A 262 2.79 -4.63 26.13
C LEU A 262 1.83 -5.81 26.13
N TYR A 263 0.57 -5.54 26.41
CA TYR A 263 -0.48 -6.55 26.26
C TYR A 263 -0.67 -6.91 24.80
N SER A 264 -0.71 -8.21 24.49
CA SER A 264 -0.99 -8.73 23.14
C SER A 264 -2.28 -8.13 22.55
N ARG A 265 -3.30 -7.89 23.39
CA ARG A 265 -4.55 -7.23 22.97
C ARG A 265 -4.32 -5.84 22.36
N LYS A 266 -3.37 -5.05 22.91
CA LYS A 266 -3.05 -3.72 22.36
C LYS A 266 -2.39 -3.84 20.99
N MET A 267 -1.49 -4.80 20.81
CA MET A 267 -0.83 -5.05 19.53
C MET A 267 -1.81 -5.58 18.48
N LEU A 268 -2.62 -6.57 18.85
CA LEU A 268 -3.65 -7.14 17.98
C LEU A 268 -4.77 -6.15 17.63
N GLY A 269 -5.04 -5.18 18.51
CA GLY A 269 -5.97 -4.07 18.22
C GLY A 269 -5.47 -3.08 17.18
N LEU A 270 -4.17 -3.12 16.81
CA LEU A 270 -3.58 -2.32 15.73
C LEU A 270 -3.41 -3.10 14.42
N VAL A 271 -3.74 -4.40 14.42
CA VAL A 271 -3.81 -5.21 13.20
C VAL A 271 -5.03 -4.77 12.39
N ASP A 272 -4.85 -4.54 11.13
CA ASP A 272 -5.93 -4.21 10.20
C ASP A 272 -6.70 -5.49 9.80
N TRP A 273 -7.64 -5.87 10.66
CA TRP A 273 -8.50 -7.03 10.44
C TRP A 273 -9.43 -6.85 9.25
N GLU A 274 -9.85 -5.62 8.96
CA GLU A 274 -10.71 -5.31 7.82
C GLU A 274 -9.99 -5.64 6.52
N LEU A 275 -8.73 -5.27 6.41
CA LEU A 275 -7.90 -5.59 5.25
C LEU A 275 -7.72 -7.12 5.09
N LEU A 276 -7.49 -7.85 6.17
CA LEU A 276 -7.38 -9.31 6.12
C LEU A 276 -8.69 -9.97 5.66
N VAL A 277 -9.84 -9.52 6.18
CA VAL A 277 -11.16 -10.02 5.78
C VAL A 277 -11.44 -9.67 4.32
N LEU A 278 -11.10 -8.47 3.88
CA LEU A 278 -11.22 -8.06 2.48
C LEU A 278 -10.45 -9.01 1.55
N PHE A 279 -9.20 -9.31 1.86
CA PHE A 279 -8.37 -10.20 1.05
C PHE A 279 -8.93 -11.63 0.99
N MET A 280 -9.30 -12.20 2.15
CA MET A 280 -9.90 -13.53 2.20
C MET A 280 -11.17 -13.60 1.32
N SER A 281 -12.00 -12.58 1.41
CA SER A 281 -13.25 -12.48 0.64
C SER A 281 -12.98 -12.37 -0.88
N LEU A 282 -12.01 -11.55 -1.27
CA LEU A 282 -11.62 -11.40 -2.68
C LEU A 282 -11.00 -12.67 -3.25
N PHE A 283 -10.22 -13.43 -2.48
CA PHE A 283 -9.72 -14.73 -2.91
C PHE A 283 -10.87 -15.68 -3.23
N VAL A 284 -11.88 -15.75 -2.37
CA VAL A 284 -13.07 -16.60 -2.59
C VAL A 284 -13.85 -16.16 -3.83
N VAL A 285 -14.10 -14.86 -3.98
CA VAL A 285 -14.83 -14.29 -5.12
C VAL A 285 -14.10 -14.56 -6.45
N ASN A 286 -12.79 -14.33 -6.48
CA ASN A 286 -11.98 -14.59 -7.68
C ASN A 286 -11.88 -16.07 -8.01
N ALA A 287 -11.73 -16.94 -7.01
CA ALA A 287 -11.71 -18.39 -7.22
C ALA A 287 -13.03 -18.92 -7.80
N ALA A 288 -14.16 -18.40 -7.32
CA ALA A 288 -15.47 -18.74 -7.88
C ALA A 288 -15.57 -18.37 -9.37
N LEU A 289 -15.13 -17.16 -9.74
CA LEU A 289 -15.13 -16.73 -11.14
C LEU A 289 -14.19 -17.58 -12.00
N GLN A 290 -12.97 -17.84 -11.53
CA GLN A 290 -11.98 -18.65 -12.27
C GLN A 290 -12.52 -20.04 -12.60
N ARG A 291 -13.26 -20.69 -11.69
CA ARG A 291 -13.87 -22.00 -11.89
C ARG A 291 -14.94 -22.03 -12.99
N THR A 292 -15.55 -20.90 -13.31
CA THR A 292 -16.52 -20.81 -14.42
C THR A 292 -15.85 -20.85 -15.80
N GLY A 293 -14.53 -20.64 -15.88
CA GLY A 293 -13.79 -20.46 -17.13
C GLY A 293 -14.00 -19.11 -17.81
N LEU A 294 -14.88 -18.26 -17.29
CA LEU A 294 -15.20 -16.94 -17.89
C LEU A 294 -13.96 -16.03 -17.97
N THR A 295 -13.06 -16.10 -17.00
CA THR A 295 -11.81 -15.34 -17.02
C THR A 295 -10.96 -15.69 -18.26
N GLY A 296 -10.79 -16.99 -18.52
CA GLY A 296 -10.06 -17.46 -19.72
C GLY A 296 -10.75 -17.05 -21.03
N GLN A 297 -12.09 -17.12 -21.07
CA GLN A 297 -12.87 -16.65 -22.22
C GLN A 297 -12.70 -15.15 -22.46
N ALA A 298 -12.72 -14.34 -21.40
CA ALA A 298 -12.50 -12.90 -21.48
C ALA A 298 -11.10 -12.59 -22.02
N VAL A 299 -10.06 -13.28 -21.53
CA VAL A 299 -8.69 -13.13 -22.01
C VAL A 299 -8.57 -13.52 -23.48
N ALA A 300 -9.17 -14.64 -23.88
CA ALA A 300 -9.18 -15.10 -25.28
C ALA A 300 -9.93 -14.10 -26.19
N TRP A 301 -11.07 -13.57 -25.73
CA TRP A 301 -11.81 -12.55 -26.45
C TRP A 301 -10.99 -11.26 -26.65
N MET A 302 -10.33 -10.78 -25.60
CA MET A 302 -9.40 -9.61 -25.72
C MET A 302 -8.27 -9.90 -26.72
N ALA A 303 -7.67 -11.08 -26.68
CA ALA A 303 -6.62 -11.49 -27.60
C ALA A 303 -7.09 -11.51 -29.05
N SER A 304 -8.33 -11.99 -29.33
CA SER A 304 -8.94 -11.97 -30.67
C SER A 304 -9.19 -10.55 -31.20
N HIS A 305 -9.31 -9.56 -30.32
CA HIS A 305 -9.47 -8.14 -30.65
C HIS A 305 -8.13 -7.36 -30.59
N GLY A 306 -6.98 -8.06 -30.58
CA GLY A 306 -5.65 -7.46 -30.62
C GLY A 306 -5.05 -7.06 -29.27
N VAL A 307 -5.77 -7.26 -28.15
CA VAL A 307 -5.27 -6.98 -26.80
C VAL A 307 -4.75 -8.27 -26.17
N ARG A 308 -3.46 -8.53 -26.28
CA ARG A 308 -2.82 -9.71 -25.71
C ARG A 308 -2.18 -9.35 -24.36
N LEU A 309 -2.81 -9.73 -23.24
CA LEU A 309 -2.30 -9.44 -21.89
C LEU A 309 -0.97 -10.13 -21.56
N GLU A 310 -0.56 -11.12 -22.36
CA GLU A 310 0.76 -11.75 -22.28
C GLU A 310 1.88 -10.80 -22.75
N GLN A 311 1.53 -9.80 -23.57
CA GLN A 311 2.48 -8.79 -24.04
C GLN A 311 2.75 -7.75 -22.96
N PRO A 312 4.02 -7.38 -22.70
CA PRO A 312 4.39 -6.43 -21.65
C PRO A 312 3.64 -5.09 -21.70
N GLY A 313 3.47 -4.52 -22.89
CA GLY A 313 2.77 -3.24 -23.05
C GLY A 313 1.29 -3.32 -22.70
N ALA A 314 0.58 -4.38 -23.12
CA ALA A 314 -0.82 -4.59 -22.78
C ALA A 314 -1.01 -4.85 -21.28
N LEU A 315 -0.14 -5.68 -20.68
CA LEU A 315 -0.13 -5.95 -19.25
C LEU A 315 0.13 -4.68 -18.44
N PHE A 316 1.08 -3.85 -18.86
CA PHE A 316 1.40 -2.57 -18.23
C PHE A 316 0.19 -1.64 -18.19
N VAL A 317 -0.47 -1.45 -19.34
CA VAL A 317 -1.65 -0.59 -19.44
C VAL A 317 -2.82 -1.18 -18.64
N ALA A 318 -3.06 -2.48 -18.74
CA ALA A 318 -4.12 -3.16 -17.98
C ALA A 318 -3.89 -3.02 -16.47
N THR A 319 -2.64 -3.20 -16.00
CA THR A 319 -2.30 -3.01 -14.58
C THR A 319 -2.58 -1.59 -14.12
N PHE A 320 -2.15 -0.59 -14.88
CA PHE A 320 -2.41 0.82 -14.56
C PHE A 320 -3.90 1.12 -14.49
N VAL A 321 -4.68 0.71 -15.50
CA VAL A 321 -6.12 0.99 -15.56
C VAL A 321 -6.86 0.28 -14.43
N LEU A 322 -6.64 -1.02 -14.26
CA LEU A 322 -7.33 -1.79 -13.23
C LEU A 322 -6.98 -1.32 -11.82
N SER A 323 -5.71 -0.98 -11.55
CA SER A 323 -5.30 -0.47 -10.23
C SER A 323 -6.05 0.80 -9.84
N ASN A 324 -6.35 1.67 -10.80
CA ASN A 324 -7.13 2.89 -10.53
C ASN A 324 -8.64 2.65 -10.49
N LEU A 325 -9.15 1.62 -11.17
CA LEU A 325 -10.57 1.29 -11.17
C LEU A 325 -10.98 0.49 -9.93
N VAL A 326 -10.29 -0.63 -9.66
CA VAL A 326 -10.71 -1.59 -8.63
C VAL A 326 -9.80 -1.63 -7.40
N SER A 327 -8.80 -0.73 -7.31
CA SER A 327 -7.70 -0.75 -6.34
C SER A 327 -6.59 -1.76 -6.66
N ASN A 328 -5.39 -1.54 -6.08
CA ASN A 328 -4.15 -2.24 -6.45
C ASN A 328 -4.25 -3.76 -6.26
N VAL A 329 -4.75 -4.20 -5.11
CA VAL A 329 -4.79 -5.63 -4.76
C VAL A 329 -5.77 -6.43 -5.62
N PRO A 330 -7.04 -6.01 -5.79
CA PRO A 330 -7.96 -6.70 -6.70
C PRO A 330 -7.45 -6.73 -8.14
N ALA A 331 -6.83 -5.63 -8.61
CA ALA A 331 -6.22 -5.59 -9.95
C ALA A 331 -5.13 -6.65 -10.12
N VAL A 332 -4.24 -6.75 -9.14
CA VAL A 332 -3.16 -7.74 -9.13
C VAL A 332 -3.72 -9.17 -9.06
N MET A 333 -4.73 -9.43 -8.23
CA MET A 333 -5.39 -10.75 -8.15
C MET A 333 -5.96 -11.19 -9.49
N LEU A 334 -6.51 -10.27 -10.29
CA LEU A 334 -7.04 -10.57 -11.62
C LEU A 334 -5.94 -10.82 -12.65
N LEU A 335 -4.79 -10.13 -12.54
CA LEU A 335 -3.74 -10.15 -13.55
C LEU A 335 -2.68 -11.23 -13.31
N ILE A 336 -2.41 -11.66 -12.07
CA ILE A 336 -1.42 -12.70 -11.79
C ILE A 336 -1.59 -13.95 -12.68
N PRO A 337 -2.82 -14.49 -12.90
CA PRO A 337 -2.98 -15.71 -13.69
C PRO A 337 -2.57 -15.59 -15.17
N VAL A 338 -2.47 -14.38 -15.71
CA VAL A 338 -2.10 -14.12 -17.12
C VAL A 338 -0.65 -13.71 -17.30
N VAL A 339 0.12 -13.66 -16.21
CA VAL A 339 1.54 -13.28 -16.24
C VAL A 339 2.40 -14.52 -16.47
N HIS A 340 3.11 -14.54 -17.57
CA HIS A 340 4.02 -15.64 -17.92
C HIS A 340 5.48 -15.22 -18.03
N HIS A 341 5.76 -13.92 -18.18
CA HIS A 341 7.12 -13.40 -18.30
C HIS A 341 7.81 -13.28 -16.94
N PRO A 342 9.12 -13.61 -16.81
CA PRO A 342 9.86 -13.51 -15.55
C PRO A 342 9.80 -12.14 -14.88
N LEU A 343 9.87 -11.05 -15.65
CA LEU A 343 9.75 -9.68 -15.15
C LEU A 343 8.30 -9.20 -14.96
N GLY A 344 7.31 -10.03 -15.30
CA GLY A 344 5.90 -9.65 -15.20
C GLY A 344 5.45 -9.39 -13.77
N GLY A 345 5.99 -10.11 -12.79
CA GLY A 345 5.74 -9.85 -11.37
C GLY A 345 6.30 -8.51 -10.91
N VAL A 346 7.52 -8.16 -11.35
CA VAL A 346 8.14 -6.84 -11.08
C VAL A 346 7.30 -5.73 -11.73
N MET A 347 6.85 -5.94 -12.97
CA MET A 347 5.96 -4.99 -13.66
C MET A 347 4.65 -4.78 -12.91
N LEU A 348 3.95 -5.85 -12.53
CA LEU A 348 2.71 -5.76 -11.74
C LEU A 348 2.92 -4.96 -10.46
N ALA A 349 4.01 -5.25 -9.72
CA ALA A 349 4.31 -4.60 -8.46
C ALA A 349 4.60 -3.09 -8.63
N LEU A 350 5.49 -2.72 -9.55
CA LEU A 350 5.85 -1.33 -9.80
C LEU A 350 4.66 -0.52 -10.34
N VAL A 351 3.99 -1.05 -11.38
CA VAL A 351 2.92 -0.31 -12.05
C VAL A 351 1.69 -0.16 -11.16
N SER A 352 1.25 -1.22 -10.47
CA SER A 352 0.10 -1.13 -9.56
C SER A 352 0.37 -0.17 -8.41
N THR A 353 1.58 -0.19 -7.85
CA THR A 353 1.95 0.69 -6.74
C THR A 353 2.07 2.15 -7.18
N PHE A 354 2.71 2.44 -8.32
CA PHE A 354 2.86 3.80 -8.81
C PHE A 354 1.55 4.39 -9.33
N ALA A 355 0.68 3.56 -9.91
CA ALA A 355 -0.69 3.93 -10.28
C ALA A 355 -1.50 4.48 -9.10
N GLY A 356 -1.24 3.98 -7.88
CA GLY A 356 -1.90 4.43 -6.67
C GLY A 356 -1.72 5.91 -6.33
N ASN A 357 -0.72 6.59 -6.90
CA ASN A 357 -0.53 8.04 -6.70
C ASN A 357 -1.46 8.92 -7.53
N LEU A 358 -2.14 8.38 -8.56
CA LEU A 358 -2.94 9.15 -9.50
C LEU A 358 -4.12 9.85 -8.85
N LEU A 359 -4.91 9.10 -8.10
CA LEU A 359 -6.15 9.54 -7.45
C LEU A 359 -6.04 9.37 -5.94
N ILE A 360 -6.81 10.18 -5.18
CA ILE A 360 -6.91 10.01 -3.73
C ILE A 360 -7.36 8.59 -3.39
N VAL A 361 -8.39 8.10 -4.08
CA VAL A 361 -8.96 6.77 -3.85
C VAL A 361 -8.11 5.63 -4.44
N GLY A 362 -7.06 5.94 -5.20
CA GLY A 362 -6.16 4.98 -5.82
C GLY A 362 -5.26 4.23 -4.82
N SER A 363 -5.05 4.79 -3.62
CA SER A 363 -4.26 4.17 -2.56
C SER A 363 -4.85 4.47 -1.19
N ILE A 364 -4.85 3.47 -0.30
CA ILE A 364 -5.25 3.63 1.11
C ILE A 364 -4.34 4.66 1.80
N ALA A 365 -3.05 4.68 1.51
CA ALA A 365 -2.10 5.66 2.04
C ALA A 365 -2.51 7.11 1.72
N ASN A 366 -3.00 7.38 0.51
CA ASN A 366 -3.50 8.70 0.13
C ASN A 366 -4.74 9.09 0.94
N ILE A 367 -5.69 8.14 1.10
CA ILE A 367 -6.92 8.37 1.87
C ILE A 367 -6.57 8.68 3.32
N ILE A 368 -5.67 7.92 3.93
CA ILE A 368 -5.19 8.11 5.31
C ILE A 368 -4.59 9.52 5.48
N VAL A 369 -3.74 9.95 4.56
CA VAL A 369 -3.10 11.28 4.62
C VAL A 369 -4.14 12.39 4.49
N VAL A 370 -5.10 12.26 3.57
CA VAL A 370 -6.19 13.23 3.38
C VAL A 370 -7.11 13.29 4.59
N ASP A 371 -7.49 12.15 5.17
CA ASP A 371 -8.31 12.09 6.38
C ASP A 371 -7.57 12.70 7.59
N ALA A 372 -6.29 12.36 7.78
CA ALA A 372 -5.48 12.94 8.85
C ALA A 372 -5.34 14.47 8.72
N ALA A 373 -5.24 14.99 7.49
CA ALA A 373 -5.25 16.42 7.21
C ALA A 373 -6.62 17.05 7.55
N ALA A 374 -7.72 16.43 7.09
CA ALA A 374 -9.08 16.91 7.31
C ALA A 374 -9.43 17.00 8.80
N ARG A 375 -9.04 16.01 9.61
CA ARG A 375 -9.21 16.03 11.07
C ARG A 375 -8.48 17.19 11.76
N ARG A 376 -7.53 17.82 11.07
CA ARG A 376 -6.77 19.01 11.53
C ARG A 376 -7.15 20.30 10.81
N GLY A 377 -8.31 20.30 10.13
CA GLY A 377 -8.83 21.47 9.42
C GLY A 377 -8.13 21.79 8.09
N ILE A 378 -7.31 20.86 7.56
CA ILE A 378 -6.59 21.05 6.30
C ILE A 378 -7.34 20.30 5.19
N ALA A 379 -7.93 21.04 4.24
CA ALA A 379 -8.62 20.43 3.11
C ALA A 379 -7.63 20.12 1.98
N ILE A 380 -7.51 18.83 1.63
CA ILE A 380 -6.82 18.36 0.43
C ILE A 380 -7.89 17.81 -0.50
N ASP A 381 -8.34 18.66 -1.43
CA ASP A 381 -9.31 18.28 -2.45
C ASP A 381 -8.64 17.48 -3.60
N TRP A 382 -9.47 16.91 -4.48
CA TRP A 382 -9.00 16.12 -5.61
C TRP A 382 -8.11 16.94 -6.56
N ARG A 383 -8.33 18.26 -6.70
CA ARG A 383 -7.53 19.14 -7.57
C ARG A 383 -6.15 19.38 -7.00
N ARG A 384 -6.05 19.60 -5.67
CA ARG A 384 -4.77 19.74 -4.98
C ARG A 384 -3.94 18.47 -5.06
N HIS A 385 -4.58 17.31 -4.85
CA HIS A 385 -3.93 16.02 -5.00
C HIS A 385 -3.48 15.79 -6.46
N ALA A 386 -4.36 15.99 -7.44
CA ALA A 386 -4.08 15.73 -8.84
C ALA A 386 -2.92 16.58 -9.41
N ARG A 387 -2.74 17.82 -8.92
CA ARG A 387 -1.60 18.66 -9.33
C ARG A 387 -0.25 18.00 -9.05
N VAL A 388 -0.15 17.24 -7.98
CA VAL A 388 1.05 16.48 -7.61
C VAL A 388 0.94 15.04 -8.11
N GLY A 389 -0.14 14.35 -7.81
CA GLY A 389 -0.33 12.94 -8.09
C GLY A 389 -0.25 12.59 -9.57
N VAL A 390 -0.89 13.38 -10.46
CA VAL A 390 -0.86 13.11 -11.90
C VAL A 390 0.56 13.17 -12.47
N PRO A 391 1.33 14.28 -12.33
CA PRO A 391 2.69 14.32 -12.89
C PRO A 391 3.63 13.31 -12.23
N VAL A 392 3.48 13.03 -10.93
CA VAL A 392 4.27 11.99 -10.24
C VAL A 392 3.96 10.62 -10.82
N THR A 393 2.68 10.27 -10.98
CA THR A 393 2.29 8.98 -11.56
C THR A 393 2.79 8.82 -12.98
N LEU A 394 2.56 9.81 -13.84
CA LEU A 394 3.01 9.73 -15.24
C LEU A 394 4.52 9.60 -15.34
N ALA A 395 5.28 10.35 -14.55
CA ALA A 395 6.73 10.29 -14.55
C ALA A 395 7.26 8.94 -14.03
N THR A 396 6.71 8.43 -12.91
CA THR A 396 7.13 7.14 -12.35
C THR A 396 6.76 5.96 -13.24
N LEU A 397 5.59 6.00 -13.90
CA LEU A 397 5.20 5.00 -14.89
C LEU A 397 6.07 5.07 -16.14
N ALA A 398 6.41 6.26 -16.64
CA ALA A 398 7.32 6.42 -17.76
C ALA A 398 8.71 5.86 -17.43
N ILE A 399 9.27 6.18 -16.27
CA ILE A 399 10.53 5.62 -15.77
C ILE A 399 10.47 4.08 -15.75
N SER A 400 9.41 3.52 -15.14
CA SER A 400 9.24 2.06 -15.07
C SER A 400 9.06 1.43 -16.44
N GLY A 401 8.28 2.07 -17.31
CA GLY A 401 8.07 1.59 -18.69
C GLY A 401 9.37 1.53 -19.48
N VAL A 402 10.16 2.61 -19.46
CA VAL A 402 11.47 2.64 -20.12
C VAL A 402 12.43 1.63 -19.50
N TYR A 403 12.52 1.59 -18.17
CA TYR A 403 13.40 0.67 -17.46
C TYR A 403 13.08 -0.80 -17.76
N LEU A 404 11.81 -1.16 -17.72
CA LEU A 404 11.37 -2.51 -18.04
C LEU A 404 11.57 -2.83 -19.52
N ALA A 405 11.24 -1.91 -20.44
CA ALA A 405 11.44 -2.12 -21.88
C ALA A 405 12.91 -2.35 -22.28
N LEU A 406 13.86 -1.83 -21.51
CA LEU A 406 15.30 -2.08 -21.71
C LEU A 406 15.74 -3.46 -21.20
N ARG A 407 14.88 -4.16 -20.44
CA ARG A 407 15.19 -5.44 -19.78
C ARG A 407 14.31 -6.60 -20.27
N PHE A 408 13.20 -6.30 -20.97
CA PHE A 408 12.39 -7.29 -21.67
C PHE A 408 13.02 -7.64 -23.02
#